data_639c90f3d439dda0e085befefc228516
#
_entry.id   639c90f3d439dda0e085befefc228516
#
_cell.length_a   1.000
_cell.length_b   1.000
_cell.length_c   1.000
_cell.angle_alpha   90.00
_cell.angle_beta   90.00
_cell.angle_gamma   90.00
#
_symmetry.space_group_name_H-M   'P 1'
#
loop_
_entity.id
_entity.type
_entity.pdbx_description
1 polymer ?
#
loop_
_entity_poly.entity_id
_entity_poly.type
_entity_poly.pdbx_seq_one_letter_code
_entity_poly.pdbx_strand_id
1 'polypeptide(L)'
;QRVMNLNLISPMILTDAFVKAYGQSQGQKIICNISSGAAHKPLSGWGEYCASKAGLAMFSQVANEELKDLGFSVFSLAPGIVDTAMQTEIRQAEQEDFPALDRFVGYKSEGLLSTPEEVASKIIYLIQNPDL
;
A
#
# COMPACT_ATOMS: atom_id res chain seq x y z
N GLN A 1 0.88 17.43 4.01
CA GLN A 1 0.74 17.55 2.56
C GLN A 1 1.71 16.64 1.77
N ARG A 2 2.99 16.48 2.20
CA ARG A 2 3.95 15.59 1.53
C ARG A 2 3.49 14.13 1.53
N VAL A 3 2.97 13.63 2.63
CA VAL A 3 2.47 12.25 2.77
C VAL A 3 1.29 12.01 1.83
N MET A 4 0.33 12.93 1.77
CA MET A 4 -0.82 12.85 0.85
C MET A 4 -0.38 12.84 -0.60
N ASN A 5 0.54 13.72 -0.97
CA ASN A 5 1.05 13.78 -2.34
C ASN A 5 1.74 12.47 -2.74
N LEU A 6 2.60 11.93 -1.88
CA LEU A 6 3.36 10.72 -2.17
C LEU A 6 2.46 9.47 -2.17
N ASN A 7 1.61 9.32 -1.16
CA ASN A 7 0.88 8.06 -0.93
C ASN A 7 -0.46 7.98 -1.66
N LEU A 8 -1.03 9.10 -2.10
CA LEU A 8 -2.34 9.13 -2.75
C LEU A 8 -2.30 9.82 -4.11
N ILE A 9 -1.87 11.07 -4.18
CA ILE A 9 -1.94 11.85 -5.42
C ILE A 9 -1.02 11.28 -6.50
N SER A 10 0.22 10.92 -6.16
CA SER A 10 1.16 10.34 -7.13
C SER A 10 0.68 8.99 -7.71
N PRO A 11 0.17 8.03 -6.92
CA PRO A 11 -0.46 6.83 -7.46
C PRO A 11 -1.65 7.10 -8.39
N MET A 12 -2.49 8.09 -8.08
CA MET A 12 -3.60 8.50 -8.96
C MET A 12 -3.09 9.01 -10.31
N ILE A 13 -2.10 9.89 -10.30
CA ILE A 13 -1.47 10.43 -11.53
C ILE A 13 -0.81 9.32 -12.34
N LEU A 14 -0.08 8.39 -11.67
CA LEU A 14 0.59 7.27 -12.35
C LEU A 14 -0.42 6.30 -12.95
N THR A 15 -1.54 6.05 -12.27
CA THR A 15 -2.64 5.24 -12.80
C THR A 15 -3.23 5.87 -14.07
N ASP A 16 -3.54 7.16 -14.05
CA ASP A 16 -4.05 7.89 -15.21
C ASP A 16 -3.06 7.84 -16.39
N ALA A 17 -1.78 8.08 -16.14
CA ALA A 17 -0.74 8.00 -17.15
C ALA A 17 -0.61 6.59 -17.75
N PHE A 18 -0.68 5.55 -16.93
CA PHE A 18 -0.62 4.16 -17.36
C PHE A 18 -1.85 3.78 -18.21
N VAL A 19 -3.04 4.20 -17.79
CA VAL A 19 -4.29 3.98 -18.55
C VAL A 19 -4.24 4.68 -19.91
N LYS A 20 -3.76 5.93 -19.97
CA LYS A 20 -3.60 6.66 -21.23
C LYS A 20 -2.60 5.97 -22.17
N ALA A 21 -1.52 5.44 -21.64
CA ALA A 21 -0.48 4.78 -22.45
C ALA A 21 -0.91 3.40 -22.96
N TYR A 22 -1.63 2.61 -22.14
CA TYR A 22 -1.88 1.19 -22.39
C TYR A 22 -3.35 0.80 -22.50
N GLY A 23 -4.29 1.74 -22.37
CA GLY A 23 -5.75 1.45 -22.40
C GLY A 23 -6.22 0.72 -23.65
N GLN A 24 -5.57 0.96 -24.79
CA GLN A 24 -5.89 0.30 -26.07
C GLN A 24 -5.00 -0.93 -26.36
N SER A 25 -4.03 -1.25 -25.51
CA SER A 25 -3.17 -2.42 -25.73
C SER A 25 -3.89 -3.73 -25.42
N GLN A 26 -3.52 -4.77 -26.13
CA GLN A 26 -4.03 -6.12 -25.88
C GLN A 26 -3.41 -6.72 -24.62
N GLY A 27 -4.14 -7.66 -24.02
CA GLY A 27 -3.69 -8.39 -22.83
C GLY A 27 -4.10 -7.76 -21.52
N GLN A 28 -3.81 -8.46 -20.45
CA GLN A 28 -4.13 -8.06 -19.08
C GLN A 28 -3.18 -6.96 -18.60
N LYS A 29 -3.73 -5.98 -17.93
CA LYS A 29 -3.00 -4.85 -17.33
C LYS A 29 -3.29 -4.80 -15.84
N ILE A 30 -2.24 -4.80 -15.04
CA ILE A 30 -2.36 -4.90 -13.58
C ILE A 30 -1.76 -3.67 -12.92
N ILE A 31 -2.52 -3.07 -12.02
CA ILE A 31 -2.08 -1.99 -11.14
C ILE A 31 -2.21 -2.47 -9.70
N CYS A 32 -1.07 -2.68 -9.04
CA CYS A 32 -1.01 -3.07 -7.64
C CYS A 32 -0.52 -1.87 -6.80
N ASN A 33 -1.44 -1.23 -6.09
CA ASN A 33 -1.12 -0.15 -5.17
C ASN A 33 -0.74 -0.72 -3.79
N ILE A 34 0.41 -0.33 -3.26
CA ILE A 34 0.84 -0.77 -1.93
C ILE A 34 0.17 0.09 -0.87
N SER A 35 -0.80 -0.50 -0.18
CA SER A 35 -1.54 0.08 0.92
C SER A 35 -0.90 -0.28 2.27
N SER A 36 -1.69 -0.24 3.32
CA SER A 36 -1.27 -0.55 4.69
C SER A 36 -2.49 -1.00 5.51
N GLY A 37 -2.27 -1.75 6.57
CA GLY A 37 -3.30 -1.98 7.60
C GLY A 37 -3.86 -0.68 8.20
N ALA A 38 -3.09 0.41 8.15
CA ALA A 38 -3.51 1.76 8.55
C ALA A 38 -4.66 2.33 7.68
N ALA A 39 -4.93 1.76 6.51
CA ALA A 39 -6.10 2.12 5.70
C ALA A 39 -7.43 1.76 6.40
N HIS A 40 -7.42 0.79 7.30
CA HIS A 40 -8.62 0.23 7.95
C HIS A 40 -8.56 0.27 9.47
N LYS A 41 -7.39 0.54 10.05
CA LYS A 41 -7.17 0.56 11.50
C LYS A 41 -6.55 1.89 11.90
N PRO A 42 -7.19 2.67 12.79
CA PRO A 42 -6.64 3.96 13.21
C PRO A 42 -5.35 3.76 14.01
N LEU A 43 -4.38 4.62 13.75
CA LEU A 43 -3.13 4.73 14.51
C LEU A 43 -3.03 6.16 15.03
N SER A 44 -2.98 6.32 16.35
CA SER A 44 -2.81 7.65 16.98
C SER A 44 -1.48 8.26 16.55
N GLY A 45 -1.47 9.55 16.25
CA GLY A 45 -0.32 10.25 15.70
C GLY A 45 -0.14 10.15 14.19
N TRP A 46 -0.83 9.20 13.51
CA TRP A 46 -0.66 8.92 12.07
C TRP A 46 -1.86 9.29 11.20
N GLY A 47 -2.60 10.32 11.59
CA GLY A 47 -3.83 10.72 10.90
C GLY A 47 -3.66 10.94 9.39
N GLU A 48 -2.62 11.68 8.98
CA GLU A 48 -2.34 11.95 7.56
C GLU A 48 -1.95 10.66 6.80
N TYR A 49 -1.15 9.79 7.42
CA TYR A 49 -0.80 8.50 6.82
C TYR A 49 -2.01 7.58 6.68
N CYS A 50 -2.82 7.41 7.73
CA CYS A 50 -4.04 6.62 7.70
C CYS A 50 -5.00 7.13 6.63
N ALA A 51 -5.23 8.45 6.56
CA ALA A 51 -6.09 9.07 5.56
C ALA A 51 -5.57 8.82 4.13
N SER A 52 -4.25 8.94 3.91
CA SER A 52 -3.64 8.69 2.61
C SER A 52 -3.80 7.24 2.15
N LYS A 53 -3.62 6.28 3.05
CA LYS A 53 -3.74 4.85 2.74
C LYS A 53 -5.20 4.40 2.58
N ALA A 54 -6.13 4.96 3.35
CA ALA A 54 -7.57 4.75 3.18
C ALA A 54 -8.04 5.30 1.83
N GLY A 55 -7.61 6.52 1.47
CA GLY A 55 -7.88 7.12 0.17
C GLY A 55 -7.35 6.26 -0.99
N LEU A 56 -6.11 5.75 -0.88
CA LEU A 56 -5.51 4.88 -1.89
C LEU A 56 -6.28 3.56 -2.05
N ALA A 57 -6.73 2.97 -0.94
CA ALA A 57 -7.51 1.74 -0.97
C ALA A 57 -8.86 1.95 -1.69
N MET A 58 -9.57 3.03 -1.37
CA MET A 58 -10.85 3.37 -2.03
C MET A 58 -10.64 3.75 -3.50
N PHE A 59 -9.63 4.56 -3.80
CA PHE A 59 -9.27 4.90 -5.19
C PHE A 59 -9.03 3.64 -6.02
N SER A 60 -8.29 2.66 -5.49
CA SER A 60 -8.02 1.40 -6.20
C SER A 60 -9.29 0.62 -6.52
N GLN A 61 -10.26 0.59 -5.59
CA GLN A 61 -11.55 -0.07 -5.82
C GLN A 61 -12.35 0.63 -6.93
N VAL A 62 -12.45 1.97 -6.88
CA VAL A 62 -13.14 2.75 -7.91
C VAL A 62 -12.47 2.57 -9.27
N ALA A 63 -11.14 2.69 -9.32
CA ALA A 63 -10.38 2.49 -10.56
C ALA A 63 -10.58 1.09 -11.15
N ASN A 64 -10.67 0.05 -10.30
CA ASN A 64 -10.95 -1.31 -10.77
C ASN A 64 -12.33 -1.40 -11.43
N GLU A 65 -13.37 -0.82 -10.81
CA GLU A 65 -14.71 -0.81 -11.39
C GLU A 65 -14.78 -0.05 -12.73
N GLU A 66 -14.07 1.07 -12.84
CA GLU A 66 -14.08 1.90 -14.05
C GLU A 66 -13.25 1.31 -15.20
N LEU A 67 -12.20 0.55 -14.89
CA LEU A 67 -11.19 0.12 -15.86
C LEU A 67 -11.27 -1.37 -16.23
N LYS A 68 -12.10 -2.17 -15.56
CA LYS A 68 -12.20 -3.61 -15.80
C LYS A 68 -12.56 -3.96 -17.25
N ASP A 69 -13.47 -3.20 -17.86
CA ASP A 69 -13.89 -3.41 -19.25
C ASP A 69 -12.79 -3.07 -20.27
N LEU A 70 -11.76 -2.35 -19.85
CA LEU A 70 -10.55 -2.08 -20.63
C LEU A 70 -9.44 -3.12 -20.37
N GLY A 71 -9.72 -4.19 -19.61
CA GLY A 71 -8.79 -5.26 -19.29
C GLY A 71 -7.76 -4.90 -18.21
N PHE A 72 -8.08 -3.93 -17.34
CA PHE A 72 -7.29 -3.63 -16.15
C PHE A 72 -7.80 -4.39 -14.94
N SER A 73 -6.88 -4.85 -14.12
CA SER A 73 -7.12 -5.27 -12.74
C SER A 73 -6.41 -4.30 -11.82
N VAL A 74 -7.16 -3.57 -11.00
CA VAL A 74 -6.60 -2.58 -10.08
C VAL A 74 -6.94 -2.99 -8.65
N PHE A 75 -5.92 -3.18 -7.83
CA PHE A 75 -6.12 -3.54 -6.43
C PHE A 75 -5.11 -2.84 -5.51
N SER A 76 -5.46 -2.76 -4.24
CA SER A 76 -4.56 -2.31 -3.19
C SER A 76 -4.22 -3.46 -2.26
N LEU A 77 -2.94 -3.59 -1.93
CA LEU A 77 -2.41 -4.65 -1.11
C LEU A 77 -1.74 -4.08 0.14
N ALA A 78 -2.14 -4.56 1.31
CA ALA A 78 -1.44 -4.30 2.56
C ALA A 78 -0.39 -5.40 2.78
N PRO A 79 0.91 -5.10 2.71
CA PRO A 79 1.98 -6.11 2.72
C PRO A 79 2.22 -6.73 4.11
N GLY A 80 1.49 -6.28 5.12
CA GLY A 80 1.77 -6.63 6.51
C GLY A 80 2.89 -5.77 7.10
N ILE A 81 3.61 -6.31 8.09
CA ILE A 81 4.70 -5.61 8.77
C ILE A 81 6.01 -6.15 8.22
N VAL A 82 6.66 -5.36 7.37
CA VAL A 82 7.87 -5.77 6.64
C VAL A 82 9.10 -5.16 7.30
N ASP A 83 10.15 -5.93 7.51
CA ASP A 83 11.42 -5.43 8.10
C ASP A 83 12.17 -4.55 7.09
N THR A 84 11.92 -3.26 7.17
CA THR A 84 12.46 -2.23 6.28
C THR A 84 13.06 -1.08 7.09
N ALA A 85 13.78 -0.19 6.41
CA ALA A 85 14.31 1.05 7.01
C ALA A 85 13.20 1.87 7.70
N MET A 86 11.99 1.92 7.14
CA MET A 86 10.83 2.58 7.76
C MET A 86 10.54 2.03 9.16
N GLN A 87 10.59 0.70 9.35
CA GLN A 87 10.39 0.08 10.66
C GLN A 87 11.48 0.49 11.66
N THR A 88 12.71 0.67 11.18
CA THR A 88 13.80 1.16 12.01
C THR A 88 13.59 2.61 12.42
N GLU A 89 13.16 3.48 11.52
CA GLU A 89 12.83 4.87 11.81
C GLU A 89 11.66 4.99 12.80
N ILE A 90 10.59 4.20 12.60
CA ILE A 90 9.44 4.18 13.52
C ILE A 90 9.87 3.84 14.95
N ARG A 91 10.74 2.85 15.12
CA ARG A 91 11.26 2.44 16.45
C ARG A 91 12.19 3.45 17.11
N GLN A 92 12.63 4.47 16.38
CA GLN A 92 13.43 5.58 16.90
C GLN A 92 12.58 6.80 17.30
N ALA A 93 11.27 6.76 17.08
CA ALA A 93 10.37 7.82 17.48
C ALA A 93 10.29 7.93 19.01
N GLU A 94 9.96 9.13 19.50
CA GLU A 94 9.66 9.33 20.91
C GLU A 94 8.27 8.79 21.25
N GLN A 95 8.12 8.19 22.44
CA GLN A 95 6.85 7.61 22.90
C GLN A 95 5.73 8.64 22.95
N GLU A 96 6.05 9.91 23.25
CA GLU A 96 5.11 11.01 23.33
C GLU A 96 4.52 11.35 21.94
N ASP A 97 5.34 11.24 20.89
CA ASP A 97 4.93 11.54 19.52
C ASP A 97 4.21 10.35 18.86
N PHE A 98 4.52 9.13 19.31
CA PHE A 98 3.94 7.92 18.75
C PHE A 98 3.49 6.94 19.84
N PRO A 99 2.25 7.04 20.34
CA PRO A 99 1.73 6.20 21.42
C PRO A 99 1.73 4.69 21.12
N ALA A 100 1.77 4.29 19.85
CA ALA A 100 1.82 2.89 19.43
C ALA A 100 3.26 2.31 19.36
N LEU A 101 4.29 3.06 19.78
CA LEU A 101 5.71 2.68 19.67
C LEU A 101 6.01 1.30 20.24
N ASP A 102 5.54 1.01 21.45
CA ASP A 102 5.77 -0.29 22.12
C ASP A 102 5.33 -1.48 21.29
N ARG A 103 4.22 -1.33 20.56
CA ARG A 103 3.71 -2.35 19.64
C ARG A 103 4.67 -2.59 18.49
N PHE A 104 5.28 -1.55 17.92
CA PHE A 104 6.24 -1.67 16.82
C PHE A 104 7.60 -2.23 17.29
N VAL A 105 8.00 -1.93 18.53
CA VAL A 105 9.16 -2.55 19.16
C VAL A 105 8.88 -4.05 19.39
N GLY A 106 7.69 -4.39 19.88
CA GLY A 106 7.24 -5.77 20.11
C GLY A 106 7.26 -6.61 18.83
N TYR A 107 6.84 -6.09 17.70
CA TYR A 107 6.86 -6.82 16.41
C TYR A 107 8.25 -7.35 16.05
N LYS A 108 9.30 -6.60 16.34
CA LYS A 108 10.68 -7.03 16.08
C LYS A 108 11.16 -8.07 17.09
N SER A 109 10.94 -7.82 18.38
CA SER A 109 11.39 -8.73 19.46
C SER A 109 10.68 -10.09 19.42
N GLU A 110 9.45 -10.15 18.93
CA GLU A 110 8.64 -11.35 18.78
C GLU A 110 8.82 -12.05 17.42
N GLY A 111 9.64 -11.50 16.52
CA GLY A 111 9.91 -12.09 15.21
C GLY A 111 8.70 -12.06 14.26
N LEU A 112 7.82 -11.08 14.40
CA LEU A 112 6.58 -10.94 13.62
C LEU A 112 6.76 -10.14 12.31
N LEU A 113 7.98 -9.71 12.01
CA LEU A 113 8.30 -9.00 10.77
C LEU A 113 8.54 -10.00 9.64
N SER A 114 7.87 -9.79 8.51
CA SER A 114 8.19 -10.51 7.27
C SER A 114 9.42 -9.91 6.59
N THR A 115 10.20 -10.72 5.90
CA THR A 115 11.29 -10.21 5.07
C THR A 115 10.74 -9.54 3.79
N PRO A 116 11.46 -8.57 3.23
CA PRO A 116 11.08 -7.99 1.93
C PRO A 116 10.92 -9.04 0.82
N GLU A 117 11.78 -10.06 0.81
CA GLU A 117 11.78 -11.15 -0.17
C GLU A 117 10.52 -12.02 -0.07
N GLU A 118 10.10 -12.37 1.14
CA GLU A 118 8.85 -13.11 1.38
C GLU A 118 7.63 -12.34 0.89
N VAL A 119 7.58 -11.03 1.18
CA VAL A 119 6.49 -10.16 0.74
C VAL A 119 6.49 -9.99 -0.77
N ALA A 120 7.65 -9.74 -1.37
CA ALA A 120 7.80 -9.61 -2.81
C ALA A 120 7.33 -10.87 -3.55
N SER A 121 7.68 -12.06 -3.05
CA SER A 121 7.24 -13.34 -3.62
C SER A 121 5.72 -13.49 -3.62
N LYS A 122 5.05 -13.08 -2.54
CA LYS A 122 3.58 -13.08 -2.44
C LYS A 122 2.94 -12.10 -3.41
N ILE A 123 3.51 -10.89 -3.54
CA ILE A 123 3.02 -9.87 -4.49
C ILE A 123 3.15 -10.37 -5.93
N ILE A 124 4.30 -10.96 -6.29
CA ILE A 124 4.53 -11.52 -7.63
C ILE A 124 3.51 -12.62 -7.92
N TYR A 125 3.26 -13.51 -6.95
CA TYR A 125 2.27 -14.57 -7.10
C TYR A 125 0.86 -14.01 -7.36
N LEU A 126 0.43 -12.97 -6.63
CA LEU A 126 -0.86 -12.32 -6.85
C LEU A 126 -0.96 -11.62 -8.21
N ILE A 127 0.13 -10.98 -8.66
CA ILE A 127 0.19 -10.34 -9.98
C ILE A 127 0.08 -11.39 -11.10
N GLN A 128 0.68 -12.56 -10.93
CA GLN A 128 0.61 -13.64 -11.89
C GLN A 128 -0.72 -14.42 -11.87
N ASN A 129 -1.53 -14.27 -10.81
CA ASN A 129 -2.80 -14.95 -10.61
C ASN A 129 -3.88 -13.95 -10.13
N PRO A 130 -4.24 -12.96 -10.97
CA PRO A 130 -5.09 -11.84 -10.56
C PRO A 130 -6.57 -12.22 -10.35
N ASP A 131 -6.98 -13.43 -10.73
CA ASP A 131 -8.34 -13.95 -10.58
C ASP A 131 -8.55 -14.68 -9.23
N LEU A 132 -7.52 -14.69 -8.35
CA LEU A 132 -7.62 -15.19 -6.99
C LEU A 132 -8.15 -14.11 -6.03
#